data_7a23718a7034e02b2a88a07023fe156b
#
_entry.id   7a23718a7034e02b2a88a07023fe156b
#
_cell.length_a   1.000
_cell.length_b   1.000
_cell.length_c   1.000
_cell.angle_alpha   90.00
_cell.angle_beta   90.00
_cell.angle_gamma   90.00
#
_symmetry.space_group_name_H-M   'P 1'
#
loop_
_entity.id
_entity.type
_entity.pdbx_description
1 polymer ?
#
loop_
_entity_poly.entity_id
_entity_poly.type
_entity_poly.pdbx_seq_one_letter_code
_entity_poly.pdbx_strand_id
1 'polypeptide(L)'
;MVTILRRLFIKDYQDIKNPIIRKKHIELASFFGLFINIALIVLKFTAAILMWQITKIFSGALLADALNNTTDVVTSLINIISNKLSEKPADKEHPFGHKRIEYIASLIISVIVLVLGAQLLQESITNAVSLVTNHYTLLTIIILAVSIFLKLVQGYMYRSISKLTSSSPLKASSIDSISDSFSTTLILIGAIISYTINFDYLDPYMGLVGSLFLIFNGLKLTKESATPLIGERIDTEVVKQILKEAKEYHGILGVHDILAHNYGPNKFFISFHAEIDAKLPLLEAHDIVDSLEKELKEKYHYDVTIHLDPITTGDEETEHCKALISKTLHAFDPSLSFHDFRLVKGVSHTNVIFDVLIPYESKSKEDEIKQVVLDCLKGHTPPYDVVINFDRPY
;
A
#
# COMPACT_ATOMS: atom_id res chain seq x y z
N MET A 1 10.24 -8.66 30.08
CA MET A 1 10.56 -7.31 29.59
C MET A 1 9.32 -6.59 29.07
N VAL A 2 8.64 -7.03 28.01
CA VAL A 2 7.48 -6.35 27.41
C VAL A 2 6.37 -6.08 28.43
N THR A 3 5.99 -7.08 29.26
CA THR A 3 4.96 -6.92 30.29
C THR A 3 5.35 -5.88 31.34
N ILE A 4 6.63 -5.81 31.71
CA ILE A 4 7.13 -4.84 32.69
C ILE A 4 7.03 -3.42 32.12
N LEU A 5 7.47 -3.21 30.86
CA LEU A 5 7.36 -1.91 30.19
C LEU A 5 5.90 -1.47 30.08
N ARG A 6 4.98 -2.37 29.66
CA ARG A 6 3.55 -2.09 29.59
C ARG A 6 2.99 -1.65 30.95
N ARG A 7 3.36 -2.34 32.02
CA ARG A 7 2.92 -2.04 33.38
C ARG A 7 3.44 -0.70 33.90
N LEU A 8 4.68 -0.33 33.53
CA LEU A 8 5.30 0.95 33.95
C LEU A 8 4.72 2.17 33.23
N PHE A 9 4.43 2.06 31.93
CA PHE A 9 4.08 3.19 31.09
C PHE A 9 2.59 3.29 30.76
N ILE A 10 1.79 2.24 30.95
CA ILE A 10 0.39 2.24 30.58
C ILE A 10 -0.48 1.88 31.78
N LYS A 11 -1.29 2.83 32.23
CA LYS A 11 -2.31 2.57 33.24
C LYS A 11 -3.39 1.66 32.64
N ASP A 12 -3.86 0.67 33.41
CA ASP A 12 -4.85 -0.32 32.97
C ASP A 12 -4.42 -1.13 31.74
N TYR A 13 -3.12 -1.44 31.62
CA TYR A 13 -2.47 -2.10 30.46
C TYR A 13 -3.09 -3.44 30.06
N GLN A 14 -3.98 -4.02 30.87
CA GLN A 14 -4.65 -5.29 30.58
C GLN A 14 -5.90 -5.12 29.71
N ASP A 15 -6.52 -3.94 29.73
CA ASP A 15 -7.76 -3.65 28.99
C ASP A 15 -7.47 -3.28 27.51
N ILE A 16 -7.06 -4.26 26.72
CA ILE A 16 -6.70 -4.09 25.30
C ILE A 16 -7.94 -3.86 24.42
N LYS A 17 -9.14 -4.19 24.91
CA LYS A 17 -10.40 -3.93 24.17
C LYS A 17 -10.70 -2.44 24.08
N ASN A 18 -10.20 -1.64 25.02
CA ASN A 18 -10.34 -0.19 25.00
C ASN A 18 -9.44 0.40 23.91
N PRO A 19 -10.00 1.12 22.90
CA PRO A 19 -9.25 1.69 21.79
C PRO A 19 -8.13 2.64 22.23
N ILE A 20 -8.34 3.41 23.31
CA ILE A 20 -7.35 4.35 23.84
C ILE A 20 -6.15 3.61 24.42
N ILE A 21 -6.41 2.53 25.17
CA ILE A 21 -5.35 1.72 25.77
C ILE A 21 -4.60 0.93 24.70
N ARG A 22 -5.33 0.41 23.69
CA ARG A 22 -4.73 -0.22 22.51
C ARG A 22 -3.79 0.74 21.78
N LYS A 23 -4.20 1.98 21.54
CA LYS A 23 -3.38 3.03 20.92
C LYS A 23 -2.10 3.30 21.72
N LYS A 24 -2.19 3.44 23.06
CA LYS A 24 -1.02 3.63 23.93
C LYS A 24 0.00 2.49 23.85
N HIS A 25 -0.43 1.24 23.64
CA HIS A 25 0.48 0.12 23.42
C HIS A 25 1.25 0.25 22.11
N ILE A 26 0.58 0.67 21.04
CA ILE A 26 1.21 0.91 19.73
C ILE A 26 2.22 2.07 19.83
N GLU A 27 1.83 3.16 20.48
CA GLU A 27 2.70 4.31 20.71
C GLU A 27 3.95 3.94 21.53
N LEU A 28 3.78 3.19 22.63
CA LEU A 28 4.90 2.70 23.45
C LEU A 28 5.89 1.87 22.62
N ALA A 29 5.39 0.95 21.77
CA ALA A 29 6.24 0.15 20.90
C ALA A 29 7.00 1.03 19.90
N SER A 30 6.33 2.01 19.28
CA SER A 30 6.92 2.92 18.31
C SER A 30 8.00 3.80 18.94
N PHE A 31 7.75 4.37 20.12
CA PHE A 31 8.75 5.15 20.87
C PHE A 31 9.98 4.33 21.27
N PHE A 32 9.75 3.11 21.76
CA PHE A 32 10.84 2.22 22.11
C PHE A 32 11.69 1.84 20.90
N GLY A 33 11.03 1.57 19.78
CA GLY A 33 11.71 1.26 18.53
C GLY A 33 12.54 2.44 17.99
N LEU A 34 11.98 3.64 18.02
CA LEU A 34 12.70 4.87 17.65
C LEU A 34 13.95 5.07 18.53
N PHE A 35 13.81 4.89 19.84
CA PHE A 35 14.93 5.00 20.78
C PHE A 35 16.04 3.99 20.48
N ILE A 36 15.68 2.72 20.23
CA ILE A 36 16.64 1.68 19.85
C ILE A 36 17.33 2.03 18.52
N ASN A 37 16.58 2.46 17.50
CA ASN A 37 17.16 2.81 16.21
C ASN A 37 18.15 3.98 16.34
N ILE A 38 17.85 5.00 17.14
CA ILE A 38 18.80 6.10 17.43
C ILE A 38 20.06 5.56 18.13
N ALA A 39 19.89 4.69 19.14
CA ALA A 39 21.02 4.07 19.82
C ALA A 39 21.88 3.23 18.87
N LEU A 40 21.27 2.48 17.95
CA LEU A 40 21.96 1.71 16.93
C LEU A 40 22.75 2.58 15.96
N ILE A 41 22.17 3.71 15.51
CA ILE A 41 22.88 4.69 14.67
C ILE A 41 24.15 5.16 15.38
N VAL A 42 24.00 5.61 16.62
CA VAL A 42 25.15 6.10 17.42
C VAL A 42 26.21 5.01 17.55
N LEU A 43 25.83 3.79 17.91
CA LEU A 43 26.76 2.66 18.08
C LEU A 43 27.48 2.32 16.77
N LYS A 44 26.75 2.21 15.65
CA LYS A 44 27.32 1.81 14.35
C LYS A 44 28.23 2.89 13.74
N PHE A 45 27.82 4.17 13.82
CA PHE A 45 28.71 5.27 13.42
C PHE A 45 29.93 5.36 14.31
N THR A 46 29.79 5.13 15.63
CA THR A 46 30.96 5.06 16.51
C THR A 46 31.90 3.95 16.10
N ALA A 47 31.41 2.76 15.75
CA ALA A 47 32.22 1.66 15.25
C ALA A 47 32.93 2.05 13.94
N ALA A 48 32.22 2.65 12.99
CA ALA A 48 32.78 3.08 11.72
C ALA A 48 33.88 4.17 11.90
N ILE A 49 33.65 5.15 12.78
CA ILE A 49 34.62 6.21 13.08
C ILE A 49 35.86 5.65 13.79
N LEU A 50 35.70 4.78 14.77
CA LEU A 50 36.82 4.15 15.47
C LEU A 50 37.66 3.33 14.49
N MET A 51 37.05 2.59 13.62
CA MET A 51 37.73 1.82 12.58
C MET A 51 38.50 2.75 11.64
N TRP A 52 37.87 3.83 11.16
CA TRP A 52 38.52 4.83 10.33
C TRP A 52 39.72 5.52 11.03
N GLN A 53 39.65 5.79 12.32
CA GLN A 53 40.78 6.37 13.06
C GLN A 53 42.02 5.46 13.04
N ILE A 54 41.79 4.12 13.09
CA ILE A 54 42.85 3.11 13.13
C ILE A 54 43.40 2.84 11.70
N THR A 55 42.52 2.57 10.75
CA THR A 55 42.85 2.12 9.40
C THR A 55 43.01 3.24 8.38
N LYS A 56 42.47 4.45 8.68
CA LYS A 56 42.30 5.60 7.77
C LYS A 56 41.39 5.30 6.57
N ILE A 57 40.67 4.18 6.59
CA ILE A 57 39.75 3.72 5.55
C ILE A 57 38.39 3.49 6.21
N PHE A 58 37.33 3.95 5.58
CA PHE A 58 35.97 3.61 6.03
C PHE A 58 35.61 2.20 5.65
N SER A 59 35.03 1.45 6.58
CA SER A 59 34.42 0.16 6.27
C SER A 59 33.12 0.38 5.51
N GLY A 60 33.07 -0.08 4.25
CA GLY A 60 31.87 -0.02 3.43
C GLY A 60 30.72 -0.81 4.04
N ALA A 61 31.01 -1.96 4.66
CA ALA A 61 30.03 -2.81 5.31
C ALA A 61 29.40 -2.13 6.53
N LEU A 62 30.21 -1.53 7.43
CA LEU A 62 29.70 -0.82 8.62
C LEU A 62 28.91 0.43 8.24
N LEU A 63 29.37 1.14 7.20
CA LEU A 63 28.70 2.34 6.74
C LEU A 63 27.34 2.02 6.12
N ALA A 64 27.27 0.98 5.27
CA ALA A 64 26.00 0.50 4.71
C ALA A 64 24.99 0.12 5.79
N ASP A 65 25.44 -0.60 6.81
CA ASP A 65 24.58 -1.03 7.92
C ASP A 65 24.13 0.16 8.82
N ALA A 66 25.00 1.14 9.03
CA ALA A 66 24.66 2.37 9.74
C ALA A 66 23.66 3.24 8.96
N LEU A 67 23.85 3.36 7.63
CA LEU A 67 22.93 4.09 6.76
C LEU A 67 21.56 3.42 6.64
N ASN A 68 21.49 2.09 6.63
CA ASN A 68 20.20 1.39 6.69
C ASN A 68 19.39 1.78 7.94
N ASN A 69 20.02 1.75 9.13
CA ASN A 69 19.33 2.19 10.36
C ASN A 69 19.01 3.69 10.36
N THR A 70 19.82 4.53 9.70
CA THR A 70 19.54 5.95 9.54
C THR A 70 18.28 6.14 8.69
N THR A 71 18.12 5.38 7.64
CA THR A 71 16.90 5.36 6.81
C THR A 71 15.66 5.06 7.63
N ASP A 72 15.71 4.06 8.53
CA ASP A 72 14.58 3.70 9.40
C ASP A 72 14.16 4.85 10.31
N VAL A 73 15.15 5.56 10.91
CA VAL A 73 14.87 6.71 11.79
C VAL A 73 14.33 7.88 11.00
N VAL A 74 14.94 8.20 9.85
CA VAL A 74 14.51 9.31 8.99
C VAL A 74 13.08 9.05 8.49
N THR A 75 12.75 7.83 8.05
CA THR A 75 11.40 7.45 7.66
C THR A 75 10.42 7.62 8.82
N SER A 76 10.80 7.18 10.03
CA SER A 76 9.96 7.35 11.23
C SER A 76 9.72 8.81 11.59
N LEU A 77 10.74 9.67 11.50
CA LEU A 77 10.63 11.11 11.75
C LEU A 77 9.74 11.80 10.71
N ILE A 78 9.88 11.41 9.44
CA ILE A 78 9.05 11.94 8.37
C ILE A 78 7.60 11.56 8.55
N ASN A 79 7.32 10.31 8.92
CA ASN A 79 5.96 9.90 9.23
C ASN A 79 5.35 10.76 10.37
N ILE A 80 6.15 11.13 11.38
CA ILE A 80 5.70 12.03 12.46
C ILE A 80 5.43 13.45 11.92
N ILE A 81 6.34 13.99 11.13
CA ILE A 81 6.24 15.36 10.57
C ILE A 81 5.13 15.42 9.53
N SER A 82 5.08 14.43 8.64
CA SER A 82 4.06 14.34 7.58
C SER A 82 2.67 14.19 8.14
N ASN A 83 2.49 13.42 9.22
CA ASN A 83 1.20 13.35 9.92
C ASN A 83 0.73 14.74 10.37
N LYS A 84 1.62 15.56 10.94
CA LYS A 84 1.27 16.95 11.31
C LYS A 84 0.95 17.84 10.11
N LEU A 85 1.72 17.73 9.02
CA LEU A 85 1.46 18.50 7.81
C LEU A 85 0.22 18.01 7.06
N SER A 86 -0.02 16.70 7.04
CA SER A 86 -1.16 16.08 6.39
C SER A 86 -2.49 16.36 7.12
N GLU A 87 -2.45 16.71 8.40
CA GLU A 87 -3.60 17.18 9.18
C GLU A 87 -4.02 18.61 8.79
N LYS A 88 -3.18 19.35 8.04
CA LYS A 88 -3.56 20.69 7.56
C LYS A 88 -4.80 20.58 6.68
N PRO A 89 -5.86 21.34 6.99
CA PRO A 89 -7.10 21.29 6.22
C PRO A 89 -6.88 21.72 4.77
N ALA A 90 -7.85 21.40 3.93
CA ALA A 90 -7.89 21.89 2.54
C ALA A 90 -7.77 23.41 2.49
N ASP A 91 -7.02 23.93 1.53
CA ASP A 91 -6.87 25.35 1.24
C ASP A 91 -7.15 25.63 -0.25
N LYS A 92 -6.98 26.88 -0.69
CA LYS A 92 -7.26 27.29 -2.10
C LYS A 92 -6.36 26.60 -3.11
N GLU A 93 -5.13 26.27 -2.73
CA GLU A 93 -4.14 25.64 -3.62
C GLU A 93 -4.28 24.11 -3.57
N HIS A 94 -4.73 23.57 -2.43
CA HIS A 94 -4.88 22.14 -2.19
C HIS A 94 -6.31 21.81 -1.70
N PRO A 95 -7.32 21.83 -2.58
CA PRO A 95 -8.74 21.66 -2.19
C PRO A 95 -9.06 20.28 -1.62
N PHE A 96 -8.24 19.26 -1.91
CA PHE A 96 -8.40 17.91 -1.34
C PHE A 96 -7.57 17.68 -0.07
N GLY A 97 -6.85 18.71 0.41
CA GLY A 97 -5.98 18.65 1.59
C GLY A 97 -4.55 18.23 1.26
N HIS A 98 -3.75 18.00 2.30
CA HIS A 98 -2.29 17.88 2.21
C HIS A 98 -1.77 16.45 2.47
N LYS A 99 -2.64 15.44 2.55
CA LYS A 99 -2.26 14.08 2.98
C LYS A 99 -1.21 13.40 2.09
N ARG A 100 -1.13 13.75 0.81
CA ARG A 100 -0.12 13.21 -0.13
C ARG A 100 1.31 13.69 0.16
N ILE A 101 1.49 14.70 0.99
CA ILE A 101 2.83 15.18 1.41
C ILE A 101 3.66 14.05 2.03
N GLU A 102 3.02 13.11 2.74
CA GLU A 102 3.69 11.95 3.31
C GLU A 102 4.36 11.08 2.24
N TYR A 103 3.65 10.78 1.16
CA TYR A 103 4.21 9.99 0.05
C TYR A 103 5.33 10.73 -0.68
N ILE A 104 5.19 12.05 -0.89
CA ILE A 104 6.21 12.88 -1.53
C ILE A 104 7.48 12.92 -0.67
N ALA A 105 7.34 13.11 0.63
CA ALA A 105 8.46 13.13 1.56
C ALA A 105 9.19 11.78 1.59
N SER A 106 8.45 10.66 1.66
CA SER A 106 9.01 9.31 1.59
C SER A 106 9.71 9.04 0.25
N LEU A 107 9.17 9.55 -0.85
CA LEU A 107 9.81 9.44 -2.17
C LEU A 107 11.14 10.19 -2.24
N ILE A 108 11.22 11.40 -1.70
CA ILE A 108 12.48 12.17 -1.64
C ILE A 108 13.54 11.40 -0.86
N ILE A 109 13.18 10.77 0.27
CA ILE A 109 14.12 9.98 1.05
C ILE A 109 14.57 8.74 0.29
N SER A 110 13.65 8.04 -0.35
CA SER A 110 14.02 6.85 -1.11
C SER A 110 15.06 7.16 -2.19
N VAL A 111 14.96 8.34 -2.85
CA VAL A 111 15.96 8.80 -3.81
C VAL A 111 17.31 9.07 -3.13
N ILE A 112 17.31 9.71 -1.95
CA ILE A 112 18.54 9.93 -1.18
C ILE A 112 19.20 8.61 -0.82
N VAL A 113 18.42 7.61 -0.35
CA VAL A 113 18.91 6.27 -0.01
C VAL A 113 19.52 5.57 -1.22
N LEU A 114 18.89 5.69 -2.40
CA LEU A 114 19.41 5.13 -3.64
C LEU A 114 20.75 5.76 -4.04
N VAL A 115 20.87 7.08 -3.93
CA VAL A 115 22.13 7.79 -4.22
C VAL A 115 23.24 7.34 -3.27
N LEU A 116 22.95 7.25 -1.96
CA LEU A 116 23.91 6.77 -0.97
C LEU A 116 24.30 5.29 -1.22
N GLY A 117 23.33 4.45 -1.54
CA GLY A 117 23.58 3.05 -1.89
C GLY A 117 24.47 2.90 -3.14
N ALA A 118 24.23 3.71 -4.17
CA ALA A 118 25.04 3.71 -5.38
C ALA A 118 26.49 4.21 -5.12
N GLN A 119 26.66 5.24 -4.30
CA GLN A 119 27.99 5.72 -3.90
C GLN A 119 28.75 4.66 -3.11
N LEU A 120 28.11 4.00 -2.14
CA LEU A 120 28.72 2.90 -1.39
C LEU A 120 29.07 1.70 -2.28
N LEU A 121 28.24 1.39 -3.26
CA LEU A 121 28.52 0.33 -4.23
C LEU A 121 29.77 0.65 -5.03
N GLN A 122 29.85 1.87 -5.57
CA GLN A 122 31.03 2.33 -6.31
C GLN A 122 32.29 2.29 -5.46
N GLU A 123 32.25 2.77 -4.22
CA GLU A 123 33.36 2.73 -3.28
C GLU A 123 33.79 1.30 -2.96
N SER A 124 32.83 0.41 -2.69
CA SER A 124 33.09 -1.01 -2.39
C SER A 124 33.74 -1.73 -3.59
N ILE A 125 33.30 -1.44 -4.83
CA ILE A 125 33.93 -1.97 -6.05
C ILE A 125 35.37 -1.47 -6.15
N THR A 126 35.59 -0.18 -5.97
CA THR A 126 36.91 0.43 -6.05
C THR A 126 37.86 -0.21 -5.02
N ASN A 127 37.41 -0.35 -3.78
CA ASN A 127 38.18 -0.96 -2.69
C ASN A 127 38.45 -2.44 -2.91
N ALA A 128 37.50 -3.18 -3.51
CA ALA A 128 37.69 -4.59 -3.85
C ALA A 128 38.73 -4.77 -4.97
N VAL A 129 38.68 -3.91 -6.00
CA VAL A 129 39.68 -3.95 -7.11
C VAL A 129 41.07 -3.52 -6.64
N SER A 130 41.13 -2.51 -5.77
CA SER A 130 42.41 -2.00 -5.23
C SER A 130 42.98 -2.84 -4.08
N LEU A 131 42.31 -3.95 -3.74
CA LEU A 131 42.69 -4.85 -2.64
C LEU A 131 42.91 -4.09 -1.31
N VAL A 132 42.05 -3.14 -1.04
CA VAL A 132 42.06 -2.36 0.22
C VAL A 132 41.80 -3.29 1.39
N THR A 133 42.65 -3.21 2.41
CA THR A 133 42.54 -4.03 3.62
C THR A 133 41.97 -3.22 4.78
N ASN A 134 41.03 -3.79 5.49
CA ASN A 134 40.45 -3.22 6.70
C ASN A 134 40.55 -4.20 7.87
N HIS A 135 41.19 -3.77 8.96
CA HIS A 135 41.30 -4.58 10.18
C HIS A 135 40.15 -4.29 11.12
N TYR A 136 39.32 -5.29 11.39
CA TYR A 136 38.30 -5.20 12.41
C TYR A 136 38.89 -5.31 13.81
N THR A 137 38.44 -4.45 14.72
CA THR A 137 38.88 -4.49 16.13
C THR A 137 37.90 -5.31 16.96
N LEU A 138 38.35 -5.82 18.10
CA LEU A 138 37.49 -6.48 19.07
C LEU A 138 36.34 -5.58 19.52
N LEU A 139 36.56 -4.27 19.66
CA LEU A 139 35.55 -3.30 20.03
C LEU A 139 34.46 -3.21 18.94
N THR A 140 34.82 -3.19 17.67
CA THR A 140 33.88 -3.20 16.55
C THR A 140 33.01 -4.46 16.55
N ILE A 141 33.61 -5.62 16.81
CA ILE A 141 32.89 -6.91 16.94
C ILE A 141 31.88 -6.86 18.09
N ILE A 142 32.28 -6.34 19.24
CA ILE A 142 31.36 -6.17 20.38
C ILE A 142 30.21 -5.23 20.04
N ILE A 143 30.46 -4.12 19.38
CA ILE A 143 29.40 -3.16 18.99
C ILE A 143 28.42 -3.82 18.03
N LEU A 144 28.88 -4.60 17.02
CA LEU A 144 28.03 -5.34 16.12
C LEU A 144 27.17 -6.39 16.85
N ALA A 145 27.77 -7.13 17.78
CA ALA A 145 27.04 -8.12 18.60
C ALA A 145 25.95 -7.45 19.46
N VAL A 146 26.26 -6.33 20.09
CA VAL A 146 25.28 -5.52 20.85
C VAL A 146 24.18 -4.99 19.93
N SER A 147 24.53 -4.56 18.73
CA SER A 147 23.56 -4.07 17.75
C SER A 147 22.55 -5.15 17.34
N ILE A 148 23.02 -6.37 17.09
CA ILE A 148 22.17 -7.55 16.80
C ILE A 148 21.22 -7.82 17.98
N PHE A 149 21.77 -7.83 19.19
CA PHE A 149 20.96 -8.05 20.39
C PHE A 149 19.84 -7.01 20.54
N LEU A 150 20.15 -5.71 20.34
CA LEU A 150 19.17 -4.63 20.40
C LEU A 150 18.08 -4.75 19.32
N LYS A 151 18.44 -5.10 18.08
CA LYS A 151 17.48 -5.35 16.99
C LYS A 151 16.58 -6.54 17.28
N LEU A 152 17.10 -7.63 17.84
CA LEU A 152 16.30 -8.80 18.25
C LEU A 152 15.33 -8.44 19.37
N VAL A 153 15.77 -7.66 20.35
CA VAL A 153 14.91 -7.14 21.43
C VAL A 153 13.79 -6.27 20.88
N GLN A 154 14.11 -5.39 19.92
CA GLN A 154 13.13 -4.54 19.23
C GLN A 154 12.12 -5.39 18.45
N GLY A 155 12.59 -6.31 17.62
CA GLY A 155 11.73 -7.22 16.86
C GLY A 155 10.80 -8.06 17.73
N TYR A 156 11.32 -8.59 18.87
CA TYR A 156 10.52 -9.31 19.84
C TYR A 156 9.43 -8.43 20.49
N MET A 157 9.76 -7.19 20.84
CA MET A 157 8.81 -6.24 21.40
C MET A 157 7.71 -5.90 20.40
N TYR A 158 8.04 -5.58 19.17
CA TYR A 158 7.09 -5.33 18.09
C TYR A 158 6.15 -6.53 17.86
N ARG A 159 6.71 -7.74 17.77
CA ARG A 159 5.94 -8.98 17.62
C ARG A 159 4.98 -9.24 18.77
N SER A 160 5.43 -9.01 19.99
CA SER A 160 4.62 -9.22 21.18
C SER A 160 3.43 -8.25 21.24
N ILE A 161 3.67 -6.96 20.98
CA ILE A 161 2.61 -5.94 21.00
C ILE A 161 1.71 -6.07 19.77
N SER A 162 2.24 -6.39 18.60
CA SER A 162 1.45 -6.64 17.38
C SER A 162 0.42 -7.76 17.60
N LYS A 163 0.82 -8.88 18.25
CA LYS A 163 -0.10 -9.97 18.55
C LYS A 163 -1.21 -9.55 19.51
N LEU A 164 -0.91 -8.68 20.47
CA LEU A 164 -1.88 -8.20 21.46
C LEU A 164 -2.87 -7.19 20.86
N THR A 165 -2.39 -6.32 19.96
CA THR A 165 -3.16 -5.22 19.42
C THR A 165 -3.71 -5.51 18.02
N SER A 166 -3.39 -6.67 17.43
CA SER A 166 -3.69 -7.00 16.02
C SER A 166 -3.24 -5.90 15.06
N SER A 167 -2.07 -5.29 15.34
CA SER A 167 -1.52 -4.20 14.54
C SER A 167 -0.64 -4.74 13.41
N SER A 168 -1.10 -4.59 12.16
CA SER A 168 -0.33 -4.96 10.97
C SER A 168 0.95 -4.16 10.79
N PRO A 169 0.99 -2.83 11.03
CA PRO A 169 2.24 -2.07 10.96
C PRO A 169 3.31 -2.57 11.94
N LEU A 170 2.96 -2.88 13.19
CA LEU A 170 3.92 -3.42 14.16
C LEU A 170 4.39 -4.84 13.77
N LYS A 171 3.54 -5.63 13.10
CA LYS A 171 3.94 -6.93 12.56
C LYS A 171 5.00 -6.77 11.47
N ALA A 172 4.80 -5.82 10.55
CA ALA A 172 5.78 -5.49 9.51
C ALA A 172 7.10 -5.01 10.13
N SER A 173 7.06 -4.04 11.05
CA SER A 173 8.26 -3.54 11.75
C SER A 173 9.02 -4.64 12.53
N SER A 174 8.30 -5.66 13.04
CA SER A 174 8.95 -6.82 13.66
C SER A 174 9.76 -7.64 12.65
N ILE A 175 9.19 -7.86 11.46
CA ILE A 175 9.87 -8.60 10.38
C ILE A 175 11.09 -7.82 9.90
N ASP A 176 10.95 -6.52 9.70
CA ASP A 176 12.06 -5.64 9.28
C ASP A 176 13.20 -5.66 10.30
N SER A 177 12.91 -5.53 11.60
CA SER A 177 13.93 -5.59 12.66
C SER A 177 14.67 -6.93 12.72
N ILE A 178 13.99 -8.05 12.43
CA ILE A 178 14.62 -9.37 12.35
C ILE A 178 15.49 -9.49 11.11
N SER A 179 15.03 -8.97 9.96
CA SER A 179 15.80 -8.95 8.71
C SER A 179 17.07 -8.13 8.82
N ASP A 180 17.00 -6.97 9.49
CA ASP A 180 18.18 -6.13 9.79
C ASP A 180 19.18 -6.86 10.71
N SER A 181 18.67 -7.62 11.71
CA SER A 181 19.54 -8.45 12.57
C SER A 181 20.31 -9.47 11.74
N PHE A 182 19.66 -10.07 10.74
CA PHE A 182 20.31 -11.03 9.86
C PHE A 182 21.42 -10.38 9.03
N SER A 183 21.16 -9.20 8.44
CA SER A 183 22.17 -8.45 7.67
C SER A 183 23.38 -8.07 8.54
N THR A 184 23.13 -7.52 9.75
CA THR A 184 24.21 -7.19 10.69
C THR A 184 24.98 -8.46 11.15
N THR A 185 24.31 -9.63 11.24
CA THR A 185 24.95 -10.90 11.59
C THR A 185 25.94 -11.34 10.50
N LEU A 186 25.62 -11.16 9.22
CA LEU A 186 26.54 -11.44 8.13
C LEU A 186 27.81 -10.59 8.23
N ILE A 187 27.64 -9.29 8.56
CA ILE A 187 28.77 -8.37 8.78
C ILE A 187 29.60 -8.83 9.99
N LEU A 188 28.94 -9.23 11.08
CA LEU A 188 29.64 -9.73 12.27
C LEU A 188 30.47 -10.97 11.96
N ILE A 189 29.93 -11.93 11.20
CA ILE A 189 30.65 -13.15 10.82
C ILE A 189 31.91 -12.78 10.03
N GLY A 190 31.79 -11.87 9.05
CA GLY A 190 32.94 -11.40 8.29
C GLY A 190 33.97 -10.64 9.12
N ALA A 191 33.52 -9.81 10.07
CA ALA A 191 34.40 -9.13 11.00
C ALA A 191 35.17 -10.10 11.89
N ILE A 192 34.53 -11.19 12.36
CA ILE A 192 35.19 -12.25 13.16
C ILE A 192 36.21 -12.99 12.31
N ILE A 193 35.89 -13.32 11.07
CA ILE A 193 36.82 -13.99 10.13
C ILE A 193 38.04 -13.10 9.87
N SER A 194 37.82 -11.81 9.55
CA SER A 194 38.91 -10.86 9.35
C SER A 194 39.81 -10.77 10.61
N TYR A 195 39.20 -10.65 11.79
CA TYR A 195 39.93 -10.52 13.05
C TYR A 195 40.73 -11.79 13.43
N THR A 196 40.18 -13.00 13.19
CA THR A 196 40.79 -14.26 13.65
C THR A 196 41.82 -14.81 12.70
N ILE A 197 41.59 -14.67 11.39
CA ILE A 197 42.45 -15.27 10.32
C ILE A 197 43.33 -14.21 9.66
N ASN A 198 43.20 -12.93 10.02
CA ASN A 198 43.82 -11.77 9.37
C ASN A 198 43.51 -11.71 7.86
N PHE A 199 42.29 -12.06 7.49
CA PHE A 199 41.82 -12.00 6.13
C PHE A 199 41.12 -10.64 5.87
N ASP A 200 41.94 -9.61 5.73
CA ASP A 200 41.51 -8.20 5.74
C ASP A 200 40.86 -7.72 4.44
N TYR A 201 40.86 -8.55 3.41
CA TYR A 201 40.22 -8.25 2.12
C TYR A 201 38.71 -8.46 2.10
N LEU A 202 38.11 -8.91 3.22
CA LEU A 202 36.69 -9.30 3.24
C LEU A 202 35.74 -8.09 3.28
N ASP A 203 36.15 -6.99 3.92
CA ASP A 203 35.30 -5.81 4.11
C ASP A 203 34.76 -5.21 2.81
N PRO A 204 35.51 -5.00 1.72
CA PRO A 204 34.99 -4.51 0.45
C PRO A 204 33.88 -5.41 -0.13
N TYR A 205 34.02 -6.73 -0.05
CA TYR A 205 33.01 -7.66 -0.54
C TYR A 205 31.72 -7.63 0.31
N MET A 206 31.88 -7.47 1.61
CA MET A 206 30.74 -7.26 2.51
C MET A 206 30.08 -5.91 2.27
N GLY A 207 30.86 -4.87 1.97
CA GLY A 207 30.37 -3.57 1.53
C GLY A 207 29.55 -3.65 0.23
N LEU A 208 29.98 -4.49 -0.72
CA LEU A 208 29.20 -4.78 -1.95
C LEU A 208 27.82 -5.37 -1.60
N VAL A 209 27.78 -6.39 -0.75
CA VAL A 209 26.51 -7.01 -0.34
C VAL A 209 25.62 -6.01 0.40
N GLY A 210 26.21 -5.23 1.34
CA GLY A 210 25.48 -4.21 2.11
C GLY A 210 24.92 -3.08 1.23
N SER A 211 25.71 -2.59 0.27
CA SER A 211 25.27 -1.56 -0.67
C SER A 211 24.16 -2.03 -1.61
N LEU A 212 24.24 -3.27 -2.09
CA LEU A 212 23.16 -3.87 -2.88
C LEU A 212 21.88 -4.02 -2.08
N PHE A 213 21.98 -4.41 -0.80
CA PHE A 213 20.84 -4.49 0.10
C PHE A 213 20.21 -3.10 0.36
N LEU A 214 21.05 -2.07 0.53
CA LEU A 214 20.58 -0.69 0.69
C LEU A 214 19.86 -0.17 -0.57
N ILE A 215 20.40 -0.46 -1.76
CA ILE A 215 19.76 -0.13 -3.05
C ILE A 215 18.41 -0.86 -3.18
N PHE A 216 18.36 -2.13 -2.84
CA PHE A 216 17.13 -2.91 -2.89
C PHE A 216 16.05 -2.32 -1.97
N ASN A 217 16.41 -1.95 -0.74
CA ASN A 217 15.51 -1.27 0.19
C ASN A 217 15.07 0.10 -0.32
N GLY A 218 15.99 0.86 -0.92
CA GLY A 218 15.69 2.15 -1.55
C GLY A 218 14.69 2.00 -2.72
N LEU A 219 14.87 1.01 -3.59
CA LEU A 219 13.93 0.72 -4.69
C LEU A 219 12.56 0.30 -4.17
N LYS A 220 12.52 -0.53 -3.13
CA LYS A 220 11.28 -0.94 -2.48
C LYS A 220 10.54 0.27 -1.91
N LEU A 221 11.23 1.13 -1.16
CA LEU A 221 10.66 2.36 -0.59
C LEU A 221 10.19 3.32 -1.68
N THR A 222 10.94 3.44 -2.79
CA THR A 222 10.52 4.25 -3.96
C THR A 222 9.22 3.74 -4.53
N LYS A 223 9.09 2.42 -4.74
CA LYS A 223 7.86 1.81 -5.25
C LYS A 223 6.68 2.03 -4.30
N GLU A 224 6.86 1.78 -3.01
CA GLU A 224 5.82 1.95 -1.98
C GLU A 224 5.35 3.41 -1.85
N SER A 225 6.25 4.38 -2.06
CA SER A 225 5.93 5.81 -2.00
C SER A 225 5.31 6.33 -3.31
N ALA A 226 5.74 5.81 -4.46
CA ALA A 226 5.26 6.24 -5.77
C ALA A 226 3.90 5.63 -6.13
N THR A 227 3.63 4.38 -5.76
CA THR A 227 2.39 3.66 -6.10
C THR A 227 1.13 4.41 -5.68
N PRO A 228 1.01 4.94 -4.45
CA PRO A 228 -0.16 5.74 -4.05
C PRO A 228 -0.28 7.08 -4.80
N LEU A 229 0.84 7.66 -5.26
CA LEU A 229 0.82 8.91 -6.05
C LEU A 229 0.29 8.67 -7.48
N ILE A 230 0.62 7.51 -8.07
CA ILE A 230 0.15 7.10 -9.41
C ILE A 230 -1.35 6.74 -9.34
N GLY A 231 -1.80 6.13 -8.25
CA GLY A 231 -3.16 5.67 -8.04
C GLY A 231 -3.17 4.22 -7.55
N GLU A 232 -2.97 4.04 -6.26
CA GLU A 232 -3.02 2.72 -5.65
C GLU A 232 -4.46 2.28 -5.43
N ARG A 233 -4.70 1.01 -5.69
CA ARG A 233 -5.99 0.36 -5.42
C ARG A 233 -6.27 0.36 -3.92
N ILE A 234 -7.50 0.71 -3.53
CA ILE A 234 -7.97 0.54 -2.15
C ILE A 234 -8.10 -0.95 -1.83
N ASP A 235 -8.04 -1.29 -0.54
CA ASP A 235 -8.21 -2.68 -0.09
C ASP A 235 -9.50 -3.29 -0.69
N THR A 236 -9.31 -4.31 -1.49
CA THR A 236 -10.38 -4.99 -2.24
C THR A 236 -11.47 -5.54 -1.31
N GLU A 237 -11.13 -5.96 -0.09
CA GLU A 237 -12.13 -6.48 0.85
C GLU A 237 -13.04 -5.38 1.39
N VAL A 238 -12.50 -4.18 1.63
CA VAL A 238 -13.28 -3.01 2.05
C VAL A 238 -14.23 -2.57 0.93
N VAL A 239 -13.72 -2.51 -0.32
CA VAL A 239 -14.55 -2.17 -1.48
C VAL A 239 -15.68 -3.19 -1.68
N LYS A 240 -15.39 -4.48 -1.62
CA LYS A 240 -16.42 -5.53 -1.70
C LYS A 240 -17.48 -5.41 -0.60
N GLN A 241 -17.06 -5.04 0.61
CA GLN A 241 -17.99 -4.88 1.72
C GLN A 241 -18.90 -3.67 1.51
N ILE A 242 -18.38 -2.54 1.04
CA ILE A 242 -19.17 -1.36 0.67
C ILE A 242 -20.19 -1.69 -0.42
N LEU A 243 -19.76 -2.37 -1.50
CA LEU A 243 -20.64 -2.78 -2.59
C LEU A 243 -21.73 -3.74 -2.12
N LYS A 244 -21.39 -4.68 -1.25
CA LYS A 244 -22.37 -5.61 -0.69
C LYS A 244 -23.45 -4.86 0.12
N GLU A 245 -23.03 -3.96 1.00
CA GLU A 245 -23.95 -3.17 1.82
C GLU A 245 -24.82 -2.26 0.95
N ALA A 246 -24.22 -1.61 -0.07
CA ALA A 246 -24.96 -0.79 -1.01
C ALA A 246 -26.00 -1.60 -1.79
N LYS A 247 -25.66 -2.81 -2.24
CA LYS A 247 -26.58 -3.70 -2.97
C LYS A 247 -27.72 -4.24 -2.09
N GLU A 248 -27.47 -4.42 -0.80
CA GLU A 248 -28.48 -4.89 0.17
C GLU A 248 -29.35 -3.73 0.71
N TYR A 249 -29.05 -2.49 0.34
CA TYR A 249 -29.77 -1.31 0.82
C TYR A 249 -31.17 -1.21 0.19
N HIS A 250 -32.15 -0.76 1.01
CA HIS A 250 -33.53 -0.68 0.55
C HIS A 250 -33.69 0.28 -0.65
N GLY A 251 -34.33 -0.18 -1.70
CA GLY A 251 -34.61 0.60 -2.91
C GLY A 251 -33.49 0.55 -3.97
N ILE A 252 -32.34 -0.05 -3.67
CA ILE A 252 -31.26 -0.27 -4.65
C ILE A 252 -31.50 -1.61 -5.36
N LEU A 253 -31.49 -1.59 -6.70
CA LEU A 253 -31.68 -2.75 -7.56
C LEU A 253 -30.35 -3.38 -7.98
N GLY A 254 -29.32 -2.57 -8.19
CA GLY A 254 -27.98 -2.98 -8.59
C GLY A 254 -26.94 -1.92 -8.26
N VAL A 255 -25.66 -2.32 -8.30
CA VAL A 255 -24.51 -1.43 -8.07
C VAL A 255 -23.42 -1.81 -9.04
N HIS A 256 -22.86 -0.83 -9.75
CA HIS A 256 -21.80 -1.01 -10.75
C HIS A 256 -20.86 0.22 -10.82
N ASP A 257 -19.85 0.21 -11.69
CA ASP A 257 -18.92 1.30 -12.01
C ASP A 257 -18.25 1.94 -10.79
N ILE A 258 -17.70 1.07 -9.92
CA ILE A 258 -17.00 1.58 -8.76
C ILE A 258 -15.63 2.17 -9.15
N LEU A 259 -15.41 3.42 -8.76
CA LEU A 259 -14.12 4.08 -8.80
C LEU A 259 -13.70 4.47 -7.38
N ALA A 260 -12.51 4.08 -6.99
CA ALA A 260 -11.99 4.37 -5.68
C ALA A 260 -10.60 4.97 -5.75
N HIS A 261 -10.42 6.15 -5.16
CA HIS A 261 -9.19 6.93 -5.22
C HIS A 261 -8.55 7.09 -3.85
N ASN A 262 -7.28 6.68 -3.75
CA ASN A 262 -6.45 6.98 -2.59
C ASN A 262 -5.86 8.40 -2.71
N TYR A 263 -6.22 9.27 -1.79
CA TYR A 263 -5.70 10.65 -1.75
C TYR A 263 -4.78 10.91 -0.54
N GLY A 264 -4.28 9.87 0.07
CA GLY A 264 -3.39 9.92 1.22
C GLY A 264 -3.83 8.99 2.35
N PRO A 265 -3.06 8.85 3.41
CA PRO A 265 -3.41 7.99 4.54
C PRO A 265 -4.79 8.31 5.09
N ASN A 266 -5.67 7.32 5.12
CA ASN A 266 -7.06 7.43 5.60
C ASN A 266 -7.90 8.51 4.87
N LYS A 267 -7.57 8.85 3.62
CA LYS A 267 -8.38 9.75 2.79
C LYS A 267 -8.71 9.07 1.47
N PHE A 268 -9.93 8.59 1.35
CA PHE A 268 -10.40 7.87 0.19
C PHE A 268 -11.64 8.54 -0.37
N PHE A 269 -11.73 8.57 -1.71
CA PHE A 269 -12.91 8.99 -2.45
C PHE A 269 -13.43 7.77 -3.20
N ILE A 270 -14.69 7.45 -3.01
CA ILE A 270 -15.35 6.34 -3.66
C ILE A 270 -16.53 6.89 -4.42
N SER A 271 -16.64 6.57 -5.69
CA SER A 271 -17.85 6.79 -6.45
C SER A 271 -18.30 5.48 -7.07
N PHE A 272 -19.60 5.27 -7.14
CA PHE A 272 -20.21 4.15 -7.82
C PHE A 272 -21.61 4.50 -8.30
N HIS A 273 -22.16 3.68 -9.18
CA HIS A 273 -23.50 3.83 -9.70
C HIS A 273 -24.46 2.92 -8.94
N ALA A 274 -25.65 3.43 -8.66
CA ALA A 274 -26.74 2.70 -8.02
C ALA A 274 -27.98 2.70 -8.89
N GLU A 275 -28.42 1.51 -9.27
CA GLU A 275 -29.63 1.29 -10.05
C GLU A 275 -30.86 1.43 -9.17
N ILE A 276 -31.82 2.26 -9.62
CA ILE A 276 -33.09 2.52 -8.90
C ILE A 276 -34.25 2.42 -9.89
N ASP A 277 -35.44 2.01 -9.42
CA ASP A 277 -36.65 1.94 -10.26
C ASP A 277 -37.02 3.32 -10.79
N ALA A 278 -37.00 3.48 -12.12
CA ALA A 278 -37.37 4.72 -12.81
C ALA A 278 -38.82 5.19 -12.54
N LYS A 279 -39.66 4.34 -11.95
CA LYS A 279 -41.05 4.68 -11.56
C LYS A 279 -41.11 5.43 -10.24
N LEU A 280 -40.07 5.46 -9.44
CA LEU A 280 -40.02 6.21 -8.19
C LEU A 280 -40.04 7.72 -8.47
N PRO A 281 -40.76 8.52 -7.64
CA PRO A 281 -40.62 9.96 -7.67
C PRO A 281 -39.15 10.38 -7.47
N LEU A 282 -38.67 11.38 -8.23
CA LEU A 282 -37.27 11.82 -8.19
C LEU A 282 -36.79 12.15 -6.76
N LEU A 283 -37.62 12.77 -5.95
CA LEU A 283 -37.30 13.14 -4.55
C LEU A 283 -37.09 11.89 -3.69
N GLU A 284 -37.91 10.85 -3.87
CA GLU A 284 -37.82 9.60 -3.12
C GLU A 284 -36.57 8.83 -3.53
N ALA A 285 -36.31 8.72 -4.83
CA ALA A 285 -35.09 8.12 -5.37
C ALA A 285 -33.82 8.81 -4.83
N HIS A 286 -33.82 10.14 -4.82
CA HIS A 286 -32.71 10.94 -4.28
C HIS A 286 -32.53 10.72 -2.77
N ASP A 287 -33.60 10.66 -1.99
CA ASP A 287 -33.54 10.45 -0.53
C ASP A 287 -32.92 9.09 -0.17
N ILE A 288 -33.25 8.05 -0.94
CA ILE A 288 -32.65 6.71 -0.78
C ILE A 288 -31.13 6.79 -0.97
N VAL A 289 -30.67 7.41 -2.06
CA VAL A 289 -29.24 7.51 -2.40
C VAL A 289 -28.48 8.39 -1.40
N ASP A 290 -29.03 9.55 -1.05
CA ASP A 290 -28.42 10.47 -0.08
C ASP A 290 -28.29 9.83 1.32
N SER A 291 -29.29 9.05 1.72
CA SER A 291 -29.24 8.30 2.98
C SER A 291 -28.16 7.23 2.98
N LEU A 292 -28.02 6.48 1.88
CA LEU A 292 -26.97 5.48 1.71
C LEU A 292 -25.57 6.14 1.70
N GLU A 293 -25.40 7.26 0.99
CA GLU A 293 -24.14 8.02 1.00
C GLU A 293 -23.72 8.42 2.42
N LYS A 294 -24.66 8.96 3.21
CA LYS A 294 -24.42 9.38 4.59
C LYS A 294 -24.04 8.20 5.48
N GLU A 295 -24.77 7.09 5.38
CA GLU A 295 -24.48 5.89 6.19
C GLU A 295 -23.09 5.31 5.87
N LEU A 296 -22.74 5.17 4.60
CA LEU A 296 -21.43 4.68 4.19
C LEU A 296 -20.31 5.64 4.61
N LYS A 297 -20.53 6.96 4.49
CA LYS A 297 -19.57 7.99 4.90
C LYS A 297 -19.31 7.97 6.42
N GLU A 298 -20.34 7.82 7.21
CA GLU A 298 -20.22 7.74 8.67
C GLU A 298 -19.53 6.45 9.12
N LYS A 299 -19.84 5.32 8.47
CA LYS A 299 -19.32 4.01 8.84
C LYS A 299 -17.87 3.81 8.46
N TYR A 300 -17.50 4.19 7.24
CA TYR A 300 -16.15 3.95 6.68
C TYR A 300 -15.22 5.16 6.80
N HIS A 301 -15.74 6.34 7.10
CA HIS A 301 -15.03 7.61 7.09
C HIS A 301 -14.38 7.93 5.73
N TYR A 302 -15.01 7.49 4.62
CA TYR A 302 -14.63 7.78 3.25
C TYR A 302 -15.56 8.83 2.65
N ASP A 303 -15.07 9.59 1.68
CA ASP A 303 -15.93 10.45 0.87
C ASP A 303 -16.58 9.59 -0.20
N VAL A 304 -17.88 9.31 -0.04
CA VAL A 304 -18.67 8.49 -0.96
C VAL A 304 -19.57 9.40 -1.79
N THR A 305 -19.66 9.14 -3.08
CA THR A 305 -20.60 9.79 -4.03
C THR A 305 -21.25 8.70 -4.85
N ILE A 306 -22.58 8.70 -4.90
CA ILE A 306 -23.35 7.70 -5.63
C ILE A 306 -24.07 8.38 -6.80
N HIS A 307 -23.81 7.87 -8.00
CA HIS A 307 -24.57 8.26 -9.18
C HIS A 307 -25.86 7.45 -9.24
N LEU A 308 -26.99 8.14 -9.40
CA LEU A 308 -28.31 7.50 -9.48
C LEU A 308 -28.62 7.12 -10.91
N ASP A 309 -28.79 5.83 -11.19
CA ASP A 309 -29.17 5.28 -12.51
C ASP A 309 -30.61 4.77 -12.49
N PRO A 310 -31.54 5.47 -13.17
CA PRO A 310 -32.93 5.04 -13.24
C PRO A 310 -33.08 3.89 -14.24
N ILE A 311 -33.53 2.71 -13.75
CA ILE A 311 -33.79 1.54 -14.58
C ILE A 311 -35.29 1.28 -14.71
N THR A 312 -35.76 1.05 -15.92
CA THR A 312 -37.15 0.66 -16.18
C THR A 312 -37.30 -0.82 -15.90
N THR A 313 -38.05 -1.17 -14.85
CA THR A 313 -38.36 -2.56 -14.49
C THR A 313 -39.68 -3.02 -15.12
N GLY A 314 -39.76 -4.31 -15.55
CA GLY A 314 -40.98 -4.94 -16.01
C GLY A 314 -41.39 -4.64 -17.45
N ASP A 315 -40.46 -4.19 -18.32
CA ASP A 315 -40.65 -4.14 -19.77
C ASP A 315 -40.19 -5.46 -20.38
N GLU A 316 -41.14 -6.27 -20.89
CA GLU A 316 -40.87 -7.62 -21.40
C GLU A 316 -39.81 -7.64 -22.52
N GLU A 317 -39.82 -6.65 -23.41
CA GLU A 317 -38.84 -6.54 -24.49
C GLU A 317 -37.43 -6.27 -23.97
N THR A 318 -37.33 -5.39 -22.97
CA THR A 318 -36.05 -5.08 -22.29
C THR A 318 -35.49 -6.33 -21.60
N GLU A 319 -36.32 -7.03 -20.84
CA GLU A 319 -35.90 -8.25 -20.14
C GLU A 319 -35.52 -9.39 -21.13
N HIS A 320 -36.26 -9.54 -22.22
CA HIS A 320 -35.95 -10.52 -23.25
C HIS A 320 -34.60 -10.21 -23.94
N CYS A 321 -34.39 -8.97 -24.35
CA CYS A 321 -33.16 -8.53 -24.97
C CYS A 321 -31.95 -8.67 -24.02
N LYS A 322 -32.11 -8.28 -22.75
CA LYS A 322 -31.10 -8.45 -21.69
C LYS A 322 -30.72 -9.91 -21.50
N ALA A 323 -31.70 -10.81 -21.42
CA ALA A 323 -31.46 -12.24 -21.28
C ALA A 323 -30.74 -12.85 -22.51
N LEU A 324 -31.09 -12.41 -23.72
CA LEU A 324 -30.43 -12.86 -24.93
C LEU A 324 -28.95 -12.45 -24.97
N ILE A 325 -28.65 -11.17 -24.65
CA ILE A 325 -27.27 -10.67 -24.60
C ILE A 325 -26.49 -11.37 -23.49
N SER A 326 -27.09 -11.54 -22.32
CA SER A 326 -26.45 -12.26 -21.20
C SER A 326 -26.01 -13.67 -21.62
N LYS A 327 -26.92 -14.42 -22.26
CA LYS A 327 -26.64 -15.77 -22.74
C LYS A 327 -25.55 -15.78 -23.80
N THR A 328 -25.56 -14.80 -24.70
CA THR A 328 -24.60 -14.69 -25.80
C THR A 328 -23.19 -14.35 -25.29
N LEU A 329 -23.08 -13.37 -24.42
CA LEU A 329 -21.79 -12.99 -23.80
C LEU A 329 -21.22 -14.12 -22.97
N HIS A 330 -22.05 -14.78 -22.14
CA HIS A 330 -21.59 -15.90 -21.32
C HIS A 330 -21.17 -17.13 -22.14
N ALA A 331 -21.81 -17.37 -23.29
CA ALA A 331 -21.41 -18.43 -24.22
C ALA A 331 -20.09 -18.11 -24.93
N PHE A 332 -19.82 -16.83 -25.21
CA PHE A 332 -18.58 -16.37 -25.83
C PHE A 332 -17.41 -16.39 -24.87
N ASP A 333 -17.57 -15.79 -23.69
CA ASP A 333 -16.58 -15.81 -22.61
C ASP A 333 -17.31 -15.74 -21.25
N PRO A 334 -17.32 -16.84 -20.46
CA PRO A 334 -18.00 -16.88 -19.17
C PRO A 334 -17.49 -15.85 -18.12
N SER A 335 -16.32 -15.25 -18.35
CA SER A 335 -15.75 -14.23 -17.47
C SER A 335 -16.33 -12.85 -17.69
N LEU A 336 -17.00 -12.60 -18.81
CA LEU A 336 -17.62 -11.32 -19.13
C LEU A 336 -18.90 -11.13 -18.32
N SER A 337 -19.10 -9.90 -17.87
CA SER A 337 -20.37 -9.43 -17.32
C SER A 337 -20.75 -8.10 -17.95
N PHE A 338 -22.02 -7.70 -17.82
CA PHE A 338 -22.48 -6.42 -18.34
C PHE A 338 -23.45 -5.78 -17.34
N HIS A 339 -23.58 -4.47 -17.42
CA HIS A 339 -24.46 -3.64 -16.57
C HIS A 339 -24.99 -2.43 -17.33
N ASP A 340 -25.77 -1.58 -16.67
CA ASP A 340 -26.39 -0.38 -17.23
C ASP A 340 -27.15 -0.63 -18.54
N PHE A 341 -27.87 -1.76 -18.60
CA PHE A 341 -28.60 -2.17 -19.79
C PHE A 341 -29.86 -1.32 -20.00
N ARG A 342 -29.96 -0.67 -21.15
CA ARG A 342 -31.08 0.20 -21.52
C ARG A 342 -31.52 -0.02 -22.95
N LEU A 343 -32.85 -0.09 -23.17
CA LEU A 343 -33.46 -0.01 -24.48
C LEU A 343 -34.08 1.37 -24.68
N VAL A 344 -33.55 2.14 -25.65
CA VAL A 344 -34.10 3.45 -26.00
C VAL A 344 -34.87 3.31 -27.31
N LYS A 345 -36.19 3.16 -27.21
CA LYS A 345 -37.08 2.94 -28.37
C LYS A 345 -37.22 4.21 -29.18
N GLY A 346 -36.79 4.17 -30.43
CA GLY A 346 -36.96 5.23 -31.44
C GLY A 346 -37.98 4.84 -32.52
N VAL A 347 -38.32 5.78 -33.39
CA VAL A 347 -39.28 5.53 -34.48
C VAL A 347 -38.68 4.68 -35.60
N SER A 348 -37.39 4.84 -35.88
CA SER A 348 -36.70 4.15 -37.00
C SER A 348 -35.82 2.98 -36.50
N HIS A 349 -35.30 3.05 -35.30
CA HIS A 349 -34.43 2.05 -34.67
C HIS A 349 -34.57 2.10 -33.15
N THR A 350 -34.14 1.05 -32.50
CA THR A 350 -34.03 1.00 -31.03
C THR A 350 -32.56 0.91 -30.64
N ASN A 351 -32.10 1.82 -29.81
CA ASN A 351 -30.74 1.75 -29.26
C ASN A 351 -30.71 0.75 -28.12
N VAL A 352 -29.78 -0.21 -28.20
CA VAL A 352 -29.41 -1.14 -27.14
C VAL A 352 -28.12 -0.65 -26.55
N ILE A 353 -28.18 -0.09 -25.34
CA ILE A 353 -27.05 0.56 -24.66
C ILE A 353 -26.72 -0.26 -23.43
N PHE A 354 -25.46 -0.62 -23.25
CA PHE A 354 -24.97 -1.30 -22.05
C PHE A 354 -23.45 -1.27 -22.00
N ASP A 355 -22.92 -1.51 -20.80
CA ASP A 355 -21.50 -1.52 -20.53
C ASP A 355 -21.04 -2.96 -20.26
N VAL A 356 -19.91 -3.37 -20.87
CA VAL A 356 -19.34 -4.72 -20.74
C VAL A 356 -18.07 -4.65 -19.89
N LEU A 357 -18.08 -5.38 -18.80
CA LEU A 357 -16.92 -5.52 -17.92
C LEU A 357 -16.02 -6.66 -18.42
N ILE A 358 -14.80 -6.31 -18.85
CA ILE A 358 -13.78 -7.24 -19.32
C ILE A 358 -12.72 -7.43 -18.23
N PRO A 359 -12.62 -8.60 -17.56
CA PRO A 359 -11.55 -8.87 -16.60
C PRO A 359 -10.15 -8.75 -17.22
N TYR A 360 -9.15 -8.35 -16.41
CA TYR A 360 -7.78 -8.23 -16.88
C TYR A 360 -7.18 -9.53 -17.42
N GLU A 361 -7.66 -10.67 -16.96
CA GLU A 361 -7.24 -12.01 -17.37
C GLU A 361 -7.91 -12.49 -18.67
N SER A 362 -9.00 -11.84 -19.08
CA SER A 362 -9.72 -12.18 -20.32
C SER A 362 -8.86 -11.82 -21.54
N LYS A 363 -8.87 -12.69 -22.53
CA LYS A 363 -8.22 -12.51 -23.83
C LYS A 363 -9.18 -11.96 -24.89
N SER A 364 -10.45 -11.80 -24.55
CA SER A 364 -11.49 -11.32 -25.45
C SER A 364 -11.24 -9.85 -25.85
N LYS A 365 -11.34 -9.56 -27.13
CA LYS A 365 -11.17 -8.20 -27.68
C LYS A 365 -12.51 -7.50 -27.83
N GLU A 366 -12.52 -6.20 -27.64
CA GLU A 366 -13.69 -5.34 -27.74
C GLU A 366 -14.43 -5.50 -29.08
N ASP A 367 -13.68 -5.55 -30.20
CA ASP A 367 -14.28 -5.74 -31.54
C ASP A 367 -14.95 -7.11 -31.69
N GLU A 368 -14.38 -8.17 -31.09
CA GLU A 368 -14.95 -9.52 -31.14
C GLU A 368 -16.25 -9.58 -30.34
N ILE A 369 -16.27 -9.00 -29.14
CA ILE A 369 -17.45 -8.90 -28.29
C ILE A 369 -18.56 -8.14 -29.00
N LYS A 370 -18.22 -6.98 -29.57
CA LYS A 370 -19.17 -6.14 -30.31
C LYS A 370 -19.78 -6.90 -31.50
N GLN A 371 -18.96 -7.64 -32.26
CA GLN A 371 -19.43 -8.43 -33.39
C GLN A 371 -20.39 -9.54 -32.96
N VAL A 372 -20.07 -10.27 -31.89
CA VAL A 372 -20.92 -11.34 -31.36
C VAL A 372 -22.28 -10.81 -30.91
N VAL A 373 -22.31 -9.62 -30.27
CA VAL A 373 -23.55 -8.97 -29.86
C VAL A 373 -24.37 -8.51 -31.08
N LEU A 374 -23.72 -7.87 -32.06
CA LEU A 374 -24.38 -7.46 -33.29
C LEU A 374 -25.00 -8.63 -34.03
N ASP A 375 -24.30 -9.78 -34.07
CA ASP A 375 -24.79 -10.97 -34.74
C ASP A 375 -26.00 -11.59 -34.03
N CYS A 376 -26.07 -11.55 -32.70
CA CYS A 376 -27.20 -12.09 -31.94
C CYS A 376 -28.47 -11.22 -32.04
N LEU A 377 -28.32 -9.92 -32.33
CA LEU A 377 -29.42 -8.97 -32.45
C LEU A 377 -29.89 -8.72 -33.90
N LYS A 378 -29.31 -9.41 -34.88
CA LYS A 378 -29.74 -9.35 -36.28
C LYS A 378 -31.18 -9.85 -36.47
N GLY A 379 -31.94 -9.12 -37.33
CA GLY A 379 -33.27 -9.56 -37.73
C GLY A 379 -34.44 -8.99 -36.93
N HIS A 380 -34.18 -8.13 -35.93
CA HIS A 380 -35.24 -7.42 -35.23
C HIS A 380 -35.80 -6.26 -36.07
N THR A 381 -37.11 -6.01 -35.90
CA THR A 381 -37.82 -4.92 -36.60
C THR A 381 -38.62 -4.11 -35.57
N PRO A 382 -38.30 -2.80 -35.33
CA PRO A 382 -37.24 -2.02 -35.95
C PRO A 382 -35.83 -2.54 -35.62
N PRO A 383 -34.82 -2.18 -36.46
CA PRO A 383 -33.44 -2.67 -36.22
C PRO A 383 -32.89 -2.13 -34.92
N TYR A 384 -32.03 -2.93 -34.27
CA TYR A 384 -31.31 -2.57 -33.05
C TYR A 384 -29.96 -1.95 -33.41
N ASP A 385 -29.71 -0.72 -32.92
CA ASP A 385 -28.39 -0.10 -32.93
C ASP A 385 -27.74 -0.34 -31.57
N VAL A 386 -26.53 -0.90 -31.60
CA VAL A 386 -25.82 -1.36 -30.40
C VAL A 386 -24.73 -0.36 -30.02
N VAL A 387 -24.84 0.17 -28.81
CA VAL A 387 -23.83 1.04 -28.19
C VAL A 387 -23.28 0.28 -26.99
N ILE A 388 -22.00 -0.09 -27.06
CA ILE A 388 -21.30 -0.82 -25.98
C ILE A 388 -20.15 0.04 -25.50
N ASN A 389 -20.10 0.33 -24.21
CA ASN A 389 -18.90 0.81 -23.54
C ASN A 389 -18.15 -0.39 -22.95
N PHE A 390 -16.84 -0.32 -22.89
CA PHE A 390 -16.02 -1.40 -22.36
C PHE A 390 -15.25 -0.93 -21.13
N ASP A 391 -15.49 -1.61 -20.01
CA ASP A 391 -14.90 -1.29 -18.74
C ASP A 391 -13.95 -2.37 -18.25
N ARG A 392 -13.05 -2.00 -17.36
CA ARG A 392 -12.18 -2.93 -16.64
C ARG A 392 -12.57 -2.95 -15.18
N PRO A 393 -12.56 -4.12 -14.52
CA PRO A 393 -12.93 -4.21 -13.12
C PRO A 393 -11.95 -3.42 -12.24
N TYR A 394 -12.50 -2.82 -11.23
CA TYR A 394 -11.73 -2.10 -10.20
C TYR A 394 -10.76 -3.03 -9.46
#